data_fa498ca3665f436f350ea46b614b2553
#
_entry.id   fa498ca3665f436f350ea46b614b2553
#
_cell.length_a   1.000
_cell.length_b   1.000
_cell.length_c   1.000
_cell.angle_alpha   90.00
_cell.angle_beta   90.00
_cell.angle_gamma   90.00
#
_symmetry.space_group_name_H-M   'P 1'
#
loop_
_entity.id
_entity.type
_entity.pdbx_description
1 polymer ?
#
loop_
_entity_poly.entity_id
_entity_poly.type
_entity_poly.pdbx_seq_one_letter_code
_entity_poly.pdbx_strand_id
1 'polypeptide(L)'
;MKMDKEVVILLNMGGPNDLSEVKVFLKNMFNDKYILPLKSAFLRSILAWFITAMRQKEASESYKALGGKSPIAGLSKSLCEKLNAAQNRFHFDFAMNYTPPFAKDVLASYKGAKKITFFPLYPHHSQTTVLSSLDDATAAAKMHEISGIKVIEPFYEDESFNKILINDIKKTCAENGFSPNDTHLIFSAHSLPVSIIKAGDLYEKHINAHVSLLSKSLDFKGIHLAYQSRLGPVEWLGPNISAVLEGLKGQNVLVYPISFCIDCSESDFELDIMFREHASKVGVAKYAVVKAPNDSDGFVDYIIQKCENSC
;
A
#
# COMPACT_ATOMS: atom_id res chain seq x y z
N MET A 1 15.38 29.03 4.99
CA MET A 1 15.12 28.46 6.32
C MET A 1 16.22 27.43 6.57
N LYS A 2 17.11 27.63 7.56
CA LYS A 2 18.07 26.58 7.95
C LYS A 2 17.24 25.41 8.49
N MET A 3 17.24 24.30 7.76
CA MET A 3 16.61 23.07 8.28
C MET A 3 17.59 22.48 9.30
N ASP A 4 17.33 22.70 10.58
CA ASP A 4 18.06 22.05 11.66
C ASP A 4 17.60 20.60 11.87
N LYS A 5 16.51 20.21 11.16
CA LYS A 5 15.89 18.87 11.26
C LYS A 5 16.34 17.96 10.10
N GLU A 6 16.48 16.68 10.40
CA GLU A 6 16.68 15.64 9.38
C GLU A 6 15.39 15.42 8.60
N VAL A 7 15.44 15.43 7.26
CA VAL A 7 14.26 15.31 6.40
C VAL A 7 13.98 13.85 6.10
N VAL A 8 12.74 13.44 6.29
CA VAL A 8 12.23 12.11 5.93
C VAL A 8 11.05 12.27 4.97
N ILE A 9 11.14 11.67 3.80
CA ILE A 9 10.05 11.68 2.81
C ILE A 9 9.41 10.31 2.78
N LEU A 10 8.13 10.26 3.18
CA LEU A 10 7.30 9.07 3.07
C LEU A 10 6.91 8.89 1.61
N LEU A 11 7.19 7.72 1.03
CA LEU A 11 6.89 7.41 -0.36
C LEU A 11 5.71 6.45 -0.46
N ASN A 12 4.76 6.76 -1.34
CA ASN A 12 3.65 5.86 -1.63
C ASN A 12 3.25 5.98 -3.11
N MET A 13 2.43 5.02 -3.61
CA MET A 13 2.00 5.00 -5.00
C MET A 13 1.09 6.18 -5.37
N GLY A 14 0.30 6.66 -4.41
CA GLY A 14 -0.72 7.67 -4.65
C GLY A 14 -2.05 7.10 -5.12
N GLY A 15 -2.99 8.00 -5.32
CA GLY A 15 -4.31 7.73 -5.84
C GLY A 15 -5.00 9.07 -6.12
N PRO A 16 -6.04 9.11 -6.97
CA PRO A 16 -6.69 10.37 -7.36
C PRO A 16 -7.18 11.18 -6.14
N ASN A 17 -6.82 12.45 -6.09
CA ASN A 17 -7.30 13.40 -5.08
C ASN A 17 -8.72 13.90 -5.38
N ASP A 18 -9.14 13.76 -6.64
CA ASP A 18 -10.49 13.96 -7.14
C ASP A 18 -10.70 13.17 -8.45
N LEU A 19 -11.93 13.17 -8.98
CA LEU A 19 -12.27 12.42 -10.19
C LEU A 19 -11.52 12.90 -11.45
N SER A 20 -11.04 14.13 -11.49
CA SER A 20 -10.27 14.66 -12.65
C SER A 20 -8.89 14.03 -12.75
N GLU A 21 -8.33 13.57 -11.62
CA GLU A 21 -7.02 12.93 -11.54
C GLU A 21 -7.03 11.43 -11.88
N VAL A 22 -8.19 10.78 -12.00
CA VAL A 22 -8.28 9.34 -12.32
C VAL A 22 -7.51 9.01 -13.61
N LYS A 23 -7.65 9.85 -14.63
CA LYS A 23 -6.90 9.67 -15.90
C LYS A 23 -5.39 9.84 -15.72
N VAL A 24 -4.96 10.78 -14.90
CA VAL A 24 -3.54 11.03 -14.59
C VAL A 24 -2.96 9.82 -13.86
N PHE A 25 -3.65 9.35 -12.83
CA PHE A 25 -3.28 8.16 -12.07
C PHE A 25 -3.07 6.95 -12.97
N LEU A 26 -4.09 6.58 -13.76
CA LEU A 26 -4.01 5.41 -14.65
C LEU A 26 -2.90 5.55 -15.68
N LYS A 27 -2.78 6.73 -16.31
CA LYS A 27 -1.75 6.98 -17.32
C LYS A 27 -0.35 6.84 -16.74
N ASN A 28 -0.09 7.42 -15.57
CA ASN A 28 1.23 7.36 -14.93
C ASN A 28 1.54 5.93 -14.48
N MET A 29 0.59 5.26 -13.82
CA MET A 29 0.74 3.88 -13.37
C MET A 29 1.02 2.91 -14.54
N PHE A 30 0.22 2.95 -15.61
CA PHE A 30 0.45 2.05 -16.76
C PHE A 30 1.64 2.46 -17.63
N ASN A 31 2.16 3.68 -17.50
CA ASN A 31 3.40 4.07 -18.16
C ASN A 31 4.66 3.75 -17.37
N ASP A 32 4.53 3.19 -16.18
CA ASP A 32 5.65 2.73 -15.38
C ASP A 32 6.28 1.45 -15.99
N LYS A 33 7.60 1.47 -16.13
CA LYS A 33 8.38 0.32 -16.65
C LYS A 33 8.33 -0.92 -15.75
N TYR A 34 8.02 -0.73 -14.46
CA TYR A 34 7.88 -1.81 -13.49
C TYR A 34 6.48 -2.43 -13.50
N ILE A 35 5.46 -1.68 -13.95
CA ILE A 35 4.08 -2.17 -14.11
C ILE A 35 3.89 -2.80 -15.50
N LEU A 36 4.34 -2.11 -16.56
CA LEU A 36 4.37 -2.63 -17.93
C LEU A 36 5.82 -2.75 -18.40
N PRO A 37 6.46 -3.93 -18.25
CA PRO A 37 7.89 -4.12 -18.49
C PRO A 37 8.25 -4.19 -20.00
N LEU A 38 7.77 -3.23 -20.77
CA LEU A 38 8.12 -3.08 -22.18
C LEU A 38 9.43 -2.30 -22.33
N LYS A 39 10.37 -2.85 -23.08
CA LYS A 39 11.69 -2.23 -23.33
C LYS A 39 11.56 -0.86 -24.02
N SER A 40 10.62 -0.71 -24.95
CA SER A 40 10.37 0.55 -25.64
C SER A 40 9.44 1.45 -24.83
N ALA A 41 9.94 2.61 -24.40
CA ALA A 41 9.13 3.63 -23.72
C ALA A 41 7.97 4.15 -24.60
N PHE A 42 8.21 4.24 -25.92
CA PHE A 42 7.18 4.67 -26.88
C PHE A 42 6.02 3.67 -26.94
N LEU A 43 6.32 2.36 -27.10
CA LEU A 43 5.28 1.31 -27.13
C LEU A 43 4.55 1.22 -25.79
N ARG A 44 5.27 1.37 -24.68
CA ARG A 44 4.66 1.41 -23.35
C ARG A 44 3.70 2.58 -23.21
N SER A 45 4.06 3.77 -23.68
CA SER A 45 3.18 4.95 -23.63
C SER A 45 1.92 4.79 -24.48
N ILE A 46 2.01 4.15 -25.65
CA ILE A 46 0.83 3.84 -26.48
C ILE A 46 -0.09 2.85 -25.76
N LEU A 47 0.49 1.76 -25.22
CA LEU A 47 -0.28 0.75 -24.50
C LEU A 47 -0.92 1.35 -23.22
N ALA A 48 -0.18 2.15 -22.48
CA ALA A 48 -0.68 2.86 -21.29
C ALA A 48 -1.86 3.78 -21.63
N TRP A 49 -1.77 4.53 -22.74
CA TRP A 49 -2.87 5.36 -23.23
C TRP A 49 -4.12 4.52 -23.54
N PHE A 50 -3.95 3.41 -24.24
CA PHE A 50 -5.05 2.53 -24.63
C PHE A 50 -5.72 1.90 -23.39
N ILE A 51 -4.93 1.34 -22.47
CA ILE A 51 -5.45 0.76 -21.21
C ILE A 51 -6.17 1.84 -20.38
N THR A 52 -5.58 3.04 -20.30
CA THR A 52 -6.21 4.16 -19.58
C THR A 52 -7.57 4.52 -20.18
N ALA A 53 -7.67 4.61 -21.51
CA ALA A 53 -8.93 4.94 -22.19
C ALA A 53 -10.02 3.89 -21.91
N MET A 54 -9.66 2.61 -21.88
CA MET A 54 -10.61 1.53 -21.58
C MET A 54 -11.05 1.51 -20.11
N ARG A 55 -10.14 1.79 -19.18
CA ARG A 55 -10.38 1.60 -17.75
C ARG A 55 -10.85 2.84 -17.01
N GLN A 56 -10.70 4.03 -17.61
CA GLN A 56 -11.01 5.30 -16.94
C GLN A 56 -12.43 5.35 -16.38
N LYS A 57 -13.41 4.84 -17.14
CA LYS A 57 -14.83 4.86 -16.72
C LYS A 57 -15.05 4.00 -15.48
N GLU A 58 -14.61 2.75 -15.52
CA GLU A 58 -14.73 1.80 -14.41
C GLU A 58 -14.02 2.31 -13.15
N ALA A 59 -12.78 2.78 -13.29
CA ALA A 59 -12.03 3.36 -12.19
C ALA A 59 -12.73 4.61 -11.61
N SER A 60 -13.29 5.47 -12.47
CA SER A 60 -14.05 6.64 -11.99
C SER A 60 -15.29 6.25 -11.19
N GLU A 61 -16.00 5.18 -11.58
CA GLU A 61 -17.15 4.68 -10.80
C GLU A 61 -16.70 4.13 -9.43
N SER A 62 -15.57 3.40 -9.37
CA SER A 62 -14.99 2.92 -8.11
C SER A 62 -14.63 4.09 -7.18
N TYR A 63 -13.98 5.13 -7.70
CA TYR A 63 -13.66 6.32 -6.89
C TYR A 63 -14.90 7.13 -6.50
N LYS A 64 -15.96 7.18 -7.33
CA LYS A 64 -17.25 7.78 -6.92
C LYS A 64 -17.86 7.08 -5.72
N ALA A 65 -17.80 5.74 -5.68
CA ALA A 65 -18.26 4.98 -4.51
C ALA A 65 -17.48 5.29 -3.23
N LEU A 66 -16.23 5.74 -3.35
CA LEU A 66 -15.37 6.21 -2.26
C LEU A 66 -15.54 7.71 -1.92
N GLY A 67 -16.56 8.38 -2.48
CA GLY A 67 -16.76 9.82 -2.27
C GLY A 67 -15.92 10.72 -3.20
N GLY A 68 -15.48 10.19 -4.34
CA GLY A 68 -14.83 10.94 -5.43
C GLY A 68 -13.31 11.03 -5.36
N LYS A 69 -12.65 10.38 -4.40
CA LYS A 69 -11.19 10.43 -4.20
C LYS A 69 -10.65 9.18 -3.52
N SER A 70 -9.34 8.97 -3.62
CA SER A 70 -8.60 8.02 -2.78
C SER A 70 -8.35 8.61 -1.39
N PRO A 71 -8.41 7.82 -0.31
CA PRO A 71 -8.06 8.29 1.04
C PRO A 71 -6.54 8.48 1.22
N ILE A 72 -5.71 7.86 0.37
CA ILE A 72 -4.26 7.68 0.58
C ILE A 72 -3.49 8.99 0.81
N ALA A 73 -3.77 10.06 0.05
CA ALA A 73 -3.07 11.33 0.21
C ALA A 73 -3.49 12.06 1.50
N GLY A 74 -4.78 12.02 1.83
CA GLY A 74 -5.30 12.61 3.07
C GLY A 74 -4.74 11.93 4.31
N LEU A 75 -4.71 10.60 4.33
CA LEU A 75 -4.14 9.79 5.42
C LEU A 75 -2.63 9.98 5.53
N SER A 76 -1.90 10.02 4.41
CA SER A 76 -0.46 10.29 4.42
C SER A 76 -0.13 11.68 4.95
N LYS A 77 -0.95 12.69 4.62
CA LYS A 77 -0.83 14.03 5.17
C LYS A 77 -1.05 14.04 6.69
N SER A 78 -2.13 13.42 7.16
CA SER A 78 -2.44 13.28 8.59
C SER A 78 -1.30 12.58 9.35
N LEU A 79 -0.75 11.51 8.76
CA LEU A 79 0.41 10.81 9.31
C LEU A 79 1.62 11.74 9.46
N CYS A 80 1.97 12.52 8.41
CA CYS A 80 3.06 13.50 8.49
C CYS A 80 2.81 14.57 9.54
N GLU A 81 1.58 15.07 9.66
CA GLU A 81 1.21 16.07 10.68
C GLU A 81 1.42 15.53 12.09
N LYS A 82 0.97 14.29 12.38
CA LYS A 82 1.18 13.61 13.66
C LYS A 82 2.66 13.35 13.93
N LEU A 83 3.40 12.83 12.96
CA LEU A 83 4.85 12.60 13.07
C LEU A 83 5.61 13.90 13.40
N ASN A 84 5.27 15.00 12.75
CA ASN A 84 5.90 16.30 12.99
C ASN A 84 5.52 16.90 14.35
N ALA A 85 4.33 16.60 14.88
CA ALA A 85 3.89 17.04 16.19
C ALA A 85 4.50 16.24 17.33
N ALA A 86 4.76 14.94 17.12
CA ALA A 86 5.21 14.02 18.17
C ALA A 86 6.70 14.16 18.54
N GLN A 87 7.53 14.76 17.68
CA GLN A 87 8.98 14.87 17.88
C GLN A 87 9.57 16.10 17.18
N ASN A 88 10.85 16.45 17.48
CA ASN A 88 11.51 17.64 16.97
C ASN A 88 12.78 17.36 16.15
N ARG A 89 13.25 16.13 16.09
CA ARG A 89 14.48 15.74 15.38
C ARG A 89 14.28 15.71 13.86
N PHE A 90 13.17 15.11 13.42
CA PHE A 90 12.88 14.93 12.01
C PHE A 90 11.86 15.94 11.50
N HIS A 91 11.89 16.19 10.19
CA HIS A 91 10.82 16.82 9.43
C HIS A 91 10.28 15.81 8.42
N PHE A 92 9.03 15.39 8.60
CA PHE A 92 8.36 14.45 7.73
C PHE A 92 7.53 15.17 6.68
N ASP A 93 7.68 14.73 5.44
CA ASP A 93 6.84 15.11 4.31
C ASP A 93 6.52 13.84 3.49
N PHE A 94 5.66 13.92 2.49
CA PHE A 94 5.32 12.74 1.69
C PHE A 94 5.27 13.06 0.20
N ALA A 95 5.56 12.06 -0.62
CA ALA A 95 5.47 12.14 -2.06
C ALA A 95 4.80 10.90 -2.63
N MET A 96 4.03 11.11 -3.71
CA MET A 96 3.30 10.08 -4.42
C MET A 96 3.91 9.85 -5.80
N ASN A 97 3.89 8.59 -6.24
CA ASN A 97 4.50 8.21 -7.52
C ASN A 97 3.59 8.55 -8.72
N TYR A 98 2.27 8.32 -8.61
CA TYR A 98 1.37 8.39 -9.77
C TYR A 98 0.39 9.57 -9.76
N THR A 99 0.28 10.29 -8.64
CA THR A 99 -0.57 11.48 -8.46
C THR A 99 0.14 12.54 -7.63
N PRO A 100 -0.32 13.81 -7.63
CA PRO A 100 0.20 14.81 -6.70
C PRO A 100 0.00 14.41 -5.21
N PRO A 101 0.92 14.83 -4.31
CA PRO A 101 2.13 15.61 -4.59
C PRO A 101 3.25 14.73 -5.14
N PHE A 102 3.78 15.05 -6.32
CA PHE A 102 4.88 14.29 -6.93
C PHE A 102 6.21 14.56 -6.23
N ALA A 103 7.10 13.57 -6.23
CA ALA A 103 8.43 13.69 -5.63
C ALA A 103 9.21 14.92 -6.16
N LYS A 104 9.13 15.21 -7.47
CA LYS A 104 9.77 16.38 -8.07
C LYS A 104 9.32 17.71 -7.47
N ASP A 105 8.04 17.82 -7.08
CA ASP A 105 7.46 19.04 -6.55
C ASP A 105 7.76 19.17 -5.05
N VAL A 106 7.66 18.09 -4.30
CA VAL A 106 7.98 18.03 -2.87
C VAL A 106 9.45 18.32 -2.64
N LEU A 107 10.35 17.65 -3.36
CA LEU A 107 11.80 17.79 -3.19
C LEU A 107 12.34 19.15 -3.63
N ALA A 108 11.60 19.95 -4.39
CA ALA A 108 11.96 21.34 -4.70
C ALA A 108 12.14 22.19 -3.44
N SER A 109 11.36 21.92 -2.39
CA SER A 109 11.47 22.60 -1.09
C SER A 109 12.76 22.25 -0.32
N TYR A 110 13.44 21.19 -0.73
CA TYR A 110 14.66 20.65 -0.08
C TYR A 110 15.88 20.76 -1.00
N LYS A 111 15.84 21.61 -2.01
CA LYS A 111 16.94 21.81 -2.96
C LYS A 111 18.28 22.02 -2.24
N GLY A 112 19.30 21.26 -2.67
CA GLY A 112 20.65 21.33 -2.10
C GLY A 112 20.80 20.69 -0.71
N ALA A 113 19.79 19.99 -0.21
CA ALA A 113 19.92 19.25 1.04
C ALA A 113 21.04 18.20 0.94
N LYS A 114 21.87 18.12 1.99
CA LYS A 114 23.00 17.18 2.04
C LYS A 114 22.58 15.75 2.35
N LYS A 115 21.41 15.58 2.97
CA LYS A 115 20.89 14.25 3.37
C LYS A 115 19.36 14.30 3.42
N ILE A 116 18.73 13.30 2.81
CA ILE A 116 17.29 13.02 2.93
C ILE A 116 17.13 11.50 3.12
N THR A 117 16.18 11.12 3.96
CA THR A 117 15.78 9.72 4.12
C THR A 117 14.48 9.47 3.36
N PHE A 118 14.47 8.49 2.45
CA PHE A 118 13.25 7.98 1.84
C PHE A 118 12.71 6.83 2.67
N PHE A 119 11.43 6.91 3.02
CA PHE A 119 10.71 5.88 3.74
C PHE A 119 9.56 5.35 2.85
N PRO A 120 9.80 4.30 2.04
CA PRO A 120 8.72 3.66 1.29
C PRO A 120 7.70 3.04 2.25
N LEU A 121 6.43 3.46 2.14
CA LEU A 121 5.34 2.93 2.98
C LEU A 121 4.81 1.58 2.44
N TYR A 122 5.74 0.69 2.09
CA TYR A 122 5.47 -0.67 1.66
C TYR A 122 6.22 -1.63 2.57
N PRO A 123 5.50 -2.50 3.33
CA PRO A 123 6.18 -3.42 4.26
C PRO A 123 7.08 -4.42 3.52
N HIS A 124 6.70 -4.78 2.28
CA HIS A 124 7.34 -5.81 1.47
C HIS A 124 8.08 -5.20 0.28
N HIS A 125 9.21 -5.80 -0.09
CA HIS A 125 9.90 -5.40 -1.30
C HIS A 125 9.15 -5.89 -2.54
N SER A 126 8.96 -4.99 -3.51
CA SER A 126 8.59 -5.31 -4.89
C SER A 126 9.16 -4.27 -5.83
N GLN A 127 9.51 -4.69 -7.04
CA GLN A 127 9.92 -3.74 -8.09
C GLN A 127 8.76 -2.82 -8.48
N THR A 128 7.51 -3.30 -8.42
CA THR A 128 6.33 -2.55 -8.83
C THR A 128 5.92 -1.46 -7.84
N THR A 129 6.46 -1.45 -6.64
CA THR A 129 6.17 -0.47 -5.57
C THR A 129 7.45 0.19 -5.07
N VAL A 130 8.30 -0.55 -4.36
CA VAL A 130 9.52 0.02 -3.73
C VAL A 130 10.47 0.57 -4.78
N LEU A 131 10.87 -0.23 -5.79
CA LEU A 131 11.82 0.24 -6.79
C LEU A 131 11.24 1.35 -7.67
N SER A 132 9.95 1.24 -8.04
CA SER A 132 9.26 2.26 -8.82
C SER A 132 9.27 3.61 -8.10
N SER A 133 8.84 3.65 -6.82
CA SER A 133 8.81 4.88 -6.01
C SER A 133 10.21 5.44 -5.74
N LEU A 134 11.20 4.56 -5.51
CA LEU A 134 12.58 4.98 -5.28
C LEU A 134 13.24 5.55 -6.54
N ASP A 135 12.97 4.96 -7.72
CA ASP A 135 13.48 5.48 -8.99
C ASP A 135 12.98 6.90 -9.24
N ASP A 136 11.67 7.14 -9.07
CA ASP A 136 11.06 8.46 -9.24
C ASP A 136 11.63 9.48 -8.23
N ALA A 137 11.63 9.13 -6.95
CA ALA A 137 12.13 10.01 -5.88
C ALA A 137 13.63 10.29 -6.03
N THR A 138 14.43 9.30 -6.45
CA THR A 138 15.87 9.47 -6.67
C THR A 138 16.16 10.36 -7.88
N ALA A 139 15.39 10.21 -8.95
CA ALA A 139 15.49 11.10 -10.12
C ALA A 139 15.15 12.55 -9.74
N ALA A 140 14.10 12.75 -8.94
CA ALA A 140 13.72 14.05 -8.43
C ALA A 140 14.78 14.64 -7.48
N ALA A 141 15.36 13.84 -6.60
CA ALA A 141 16.45 14.27 -5.71
C ALA A 141 17.67 14.73 -6.49
N LYS A 142 18.05 14.00 -7.54
CA LYS A 142 19.14 14.40 -8.44
C LYS A 142 18.85 15.71 -9.17
N MET A 143 17.61 15.92 -9.61
CA MET A 143 17.18 17.17 -10.26
C MET A 143 17.33 18.37 -9.31
N HIS A 144 17.11 18.18 -8.01
CA HIS A 144 17.21 19.23 -6.98
C HIS A 144 18.56 19.27 -6.25
N GLU A 145 19.61 18.63 -6.81
CA GLU A 145 20.98 18.67 -6.26
C GLU A 145 21.08 18.13 -4.82
N ILE A 146 20.23 17.17 -4.46
CA ILE A 146 20.29 16.47 -3.19
C ILE A 146 21.33 15.37 -3.29
N SER A 147 22.36 15.41 -2.43
CA SER A 147 23.54 14.56 -2.59
C SER A 147 23.53 13.28 -1.75
N GLY A 148 22.92 13.29 -0.57
CA GLY A 148 22.87 12.15 0.33
C GLY A 148 21.43 11.58 0.41
N ILE A 149 21.24 10.36 -0.07
CA ILE A 149 19.98 9.65 0.04
C ILE A 149 20.20 8.41 0.91
N LYS A 150 19.36 8.28 1.94
CA LYS A 150 19.19 7.06 2.72
C LYS A 150 17.85 6.47 2.40
N VAL A 151 17.72 5.16 2.44
CA VAL A 151 16.46 4.44 2.20
C VAL A 151 16.18 3.54 3.39
N ILE A 152 14.94 3.56 3.86
CA ILE A 152 14.45 2.60 4.84
C ILE A 152 14.10 1.30 4.10
N GLU A 153 14.70 0.21 4.56
CA GLU A 153 14.49 -1.13 4.00
C GLU A 153 13.10 -1.69 4.37
N PRO A 154 12.59 -2.68 3.64
CA PRO A 154 11.36 -3.39 3.98
C PRO A 154 11.34 -3.85 5.43
N PHE A 155 10.19 -3.74 6.08
CA PHE A 155 10.08 -3.86 7.53
C PHE A 155 9.03 -4.87 8.01
N TYR A 156 8.59 -5.78 7.14
CA TYR A 156 7.60 -6.82 7.46
C TYR A 156 8.08 -7.79 8.56
N GLU A 157 9.39 -7.88 8.80
CA GLU A 157 9.96 -8.72 9.87
C GLU A 157 10.06 -7.99 11.22
N ASP A 158 9.85 -6.67 11.25
CA ASP A 158 10.01 -5.87 12.47
C ASP A 158 8.93 -6.24 13.50
N GLU A 159 9.37 -6.68 14.66
CA GLU A 159 8.49 -7.15 15.73
C GLU A 159 7.53 -6.05 16.22
N SER A 160 8.03 -4.81 16.36
CA SER A 160 7.22 -3.66 16.77
C SER A 160 6.13 -3.31 15.76
N PHE A 161 6.42 -3.39 14.45
CA PHE A 161 5.42 -3.24 13.39
C PHE A 161 4.37 -4.36 13.47
N ASN A 162 4.81 -5.61 13.53
CA ASN A 162 3.92 -6.77 13.60
C ASN A 162 2.99 -6.73 14.82
N LYS A 163 3.46 -6.20 15.95
CA LYS A 163 2.65 -6.03 17.16
C LYS A 163 1.48 -5.06 16.96
N ILE A 164 1.68 -3.99 16.18
CA ILE A 164 0.60 -3.06 15.81
C ILE A 164 -0.46 -3.82 15.00
N LEU A 165 -0.05 -4.55 13.97
CA LEU A 165 -0.98 -5.29 13.10
C LEU A 165 -1.79 -6.34 13.87
N ILE A 166 -1.13 -7.09 14.75
CA ILE A 166 -1.77 -8.09 15.60
C ILE A 166 -2.82 -7.43 16.53
N ASN A 167 -2.49 -6.29 17.11
CA ASN A 167 -3.42 -5.55 17.97
C ASN A 167 -4.63 -5.04 17.18
N ASP A 168 -4.42 -4.48 15.98
CA ASP A 168 -5.50 -3.96 15.14
C ASP A 168 -6.43 -5.09 14.66
N ILE A 169 -5.87 -6.24 14.29
CA ILE A 169 -6.65 -7.44 13.94
C ILE A 169 -7.50 -7.89 15.14
N LYS A 170 -6.92 -8.03 16.32
CA LYS A 170 -7.63 -8.45 17.53
C LYS A 170 -8.71 -7.44 17.94
N LYS A 171 -8.39 -6.16 17.87
CA LYS A 171 -9.32 -5.05 18.17
C LYS A 171 -10.52 -5.08 17.24
N THR A 172 -10.28 -5.12 15.91
CA THR A 172 -11.35 -5.16 14.91
C THR A 172 -12.21 -6.41 15.05
N CYS A 173 -11.60 -7.56 15.37
CA CYS A 173 -12.32 -8.80 15.66
C CYS A 173 -13.31 -8.60 16.81
N ALA A 174 -12.86 -8.04 17.93
CA ALA A 174 -13.69 -7.78 19.10
C ALA A 174 -14.79 -6.74 18.85
N GLU A 175 -14.46 -5.61 18.19
CA GLU A 175 -15.39 -4.52 17.87
C GLU A 175 -16.54 -4.97 16.94
N ASN A 176 -16.30 -5.95 16.08
CA ASN A 176 -17.33 -6.54 15.22
C ASN A 176 -18.08 -7.71 15.89
N GLY A 177 -17.84 -7.99 17.16
CA GLY A 177 -18.47 -9.09 17.88
C GLY A 177 -18.09 -10.46 17.31
N PHE A 178 -16.88 -10.61 16.81
CA PHE A 178 -16.31 -11.87 16.36
C PHE A 178 -15.58 -12.59 17.50
N SER A 179 -15.68 -13.92 17.54
CA SER A 179 -14.81 -14.78 18.34
C SER A 179 -13.72 -15.33 17.42
N PRO A 180 -12.43 -15.22 17.77
CA PRO A 180 -11.35 -15.79 16.94
C PRO A 180 -11.59 -17.28 16.64
N ASN A 181 -12.03 -18.07 17.61
CA ASN A 181 -12.28 -19.51 17.44
C ASN A 181 -13.41 -19.86 16.45
N ASP A 182 -14.26 -18.87 16.10
CA ASP A 182 -15.36 -19.05 15.14
C ASP A 182 -15.17 -18.22 13.85
N THR A 183 -14.01 -17.57 13.72
CA THR A 183 -13.74 -16.63 12.62
C THR A 183 -12.53 -17.08 11.80
N HIS A 184 -12.66 -17.02 10.49
CA HIS A 184 -11.54 -17.17 9.56
C HIS A 184 -10.89 -15.82 9.31
N LEU A 185 -9.56 -15.75 9.45
CA LEU A 185 -8.76 -14.57 9.07
C LEU A 185 -8.21 -14.78 7.67
N ILE A 186 -8.45 -13.81 6.78
CA ILE A 186 -7.84 -13.77 5.45
C ILE A 186 -6.83 -12.62 5.42
N PHE A 187 -5.55 -12.93 5.24
CA PHE A 187 -4.56 -11.95 4.81
C PHE A 187 -4.73 -11.72 3.31
N SER A 188 -5.22 -10.54 2.93
CA SER A 188 -5.39 -10.17 1.52
C SER A 188 -4.20 -9.38 1.03
N ALA A 189 -3.46 -9.94 0.07
CA ALA A 189 -2.33 -9.31 -0.59
C ALA A 189 -2.72 -8.80 -1.99
N HIS A 190 -2.13 -7.69 -2.43
CA HIS A 190 -2.25 -7.28 -3.82
C HIS A 190 -1.60 -8.32 -4.73
N SER A 191 -2.30 -8.76 -5.78
CA SER A 191 -1.76 -9.77 -6.69
C SER A 191 -0.71 -9.16 -7.62
N LEU A 192 0.31 -9.94 -7.96
CA LEU A 192 1.27 -9.61 -9.00
C LEU A 192 1.24 -10.66 -10.11
N PRO A 193 1.57 -10.30 -11.36
CA PRO A 193 1.80 -11.28 -12.42
C PRO A 193 2.89 -12.26 -12.03
N VAL A 194 2.63 -13.56 -12.23
CA VAL A 194 3.60 -14.64 -11.93
C VAL A 194 4.91 -14.44 -12.68
N SER A 195 4.87 -13.80 -13.85
CA SER A 195 6.09 -13.47 -14.62
C SER A 195 7.03 -12.52 -13.89
N ILE A 196 6.50 -11.60 -13.06
CA ILE A 196 7.29 -10.68 -12.24
C ILE A 196 8.02 -11.47 -11.13
N ILE A 197 7.32 -12.40 -10.49
CA ILE A 197 7.90 -13.26 -9.46
C ILE A 197 8.98 -14.17 -10.07
N LYS A 198 8.70 -14.78 -11.21
CA LYS A 198 9.68 -15.61 -11.94
C LYS A 198 10.91 -14.82 -12.39
N ALA A 199 10.79 -13.51 -12.56
CA ALA A 199 11.91 -12.61 -12.85
C ALA A 199 12.74 -12.23 -11.60
N GLY A 200 12.40 -12.75 -10.41
CA GLY A 200 13.18 -12.57 -9.19
C GLY A 200 12.64 -11.54 -8.20
N ASP A 201 11.39 -11.06 -8.37
CA ASP A 201 10.77 -10.18 -7.38
C ASP A 201 10.57 -10.90 -6.05
N LEU A 202 10.88 -10.23 -4.95
CA LEU A 202 10.84 -10.83 -3.61
C LEU A 202 9.46 -10.76 -2.94
N TYR A 203 8.49 -10.13 -3.57
CA TYR A 203 7.19 -9.83 -2.97
C TYR A 203 6.48 -11.06 -2.41
N GLU A 204 6.29 -12.10 -3.20
CA GLU A 204 5.61 -13.32 -2.75
C GLU A 204 6.33 -13.99 -1.57
N LYS A 205 7.66 -14.01 -1.61
CA LYS A 205 8.48 -14.54 -0.50
C LYS A 205 8.26 -13.74 0.78
N HIS A 206 8.26 -12.39 0.70
CA HIS A 206 8.04 -11.52 1.85
C HIS A 206 6.62 -11.63 2.39
N ILE A 207 5.60 -11.70 1.52
CA ILE A 207 4.20 -11.92 1.93
C ILE A 207 4.05 -13.23 2.70
N ASN A 208 4.55 -14.34 2.15
CA ASN A 208 4.47 -15.65 2.82
C ASN A 208 5.19 -15.67 4.17
N ALA A 209 6.37 -15.06 4.25
CA ALA A 209 7.12 -14.93 5.50
C ALA A 209 6.34 -14.09 6.53
N HIS A 210 5.76 -12.96 6.11
CA HIS A 210 5.00 -12.07 6.98
C HIS A 210 3.74 -12.75 7.52
N VAL A 211 2.96 -13.42 6.65
CA VAL A 211 1.79 -14.22 7.08
C VAL A 211 2.21 -15.26 8.10
N SER A 212 3.32 -15.98 7.85
CA SER A 212 3.84 -16.99 8.79
C SER A 212 4.23 -16.38 10.15
N LEU A 213 4.81 -15.18 10.16
CA LEU A 213 5.17 -14.48 11.41
C LEU A 213 3.92 -14.07 12.20
N LEU A 214 2.96 -13.41 11.56
CA LEU A 214 1.72 -12.95 12.20
C LEU A 214 0.87 -14.11 12.72
N SER A 215 0.79 -15.21 11.95
CA SER A 215 -0.01 -16.39 12.30
C SER A 215 0.43 -17.04 13.61
N LYS A 216 1.70 -16.89 14.02
CA LYS A 216 2.20 -17.44 15.30
C LYS A 216 1.55 -16.80 16.54
N SER A 217 1.02 -15.58 16.39
CA SER A 217 0.44 -14.78 17.49
C SER A 217 -1.07 -14.61 17.39
N LEU A 218 -1.70 -15.27 16.40
CA LEU A 218 -3.12 -15.16 16.08
C LEU A 218 -3.76 -16.55 16.11
N ASP A 219 -4.77 -16.72 16.98
CA ASP A 219 -5.48 -17.98 17.17
C ASP A 219 -6.91 -17.86 16.60
N PHE A 220 -6.99 -17.94 15.25
CA PHE A 220 -8.26 -17.95 14.51
C PHE A 220 -8.64 -19.36 14.09
N LYS A 221 -9.94 -19.59 13.85
CA LYS A 221 -10.47 -20.87 13.36
C LYS A 221 -9.73 -21.38 12.12
N GLY A 222 -9.33 -20.44 11.24
CA GLY A 222 -8.48 -20.71 10.09
C GLY A 222 -7.83 -19.43 9.63
N ILE A 223 -6.59 -19.53 9.16
CA ILE A 223 -5.82 -18.41 8.61
C ILE A 223 -5.51 -18.71 7.16
N HIS A 224 -5.82 -17.75 6.28
CA HIS A 224 -5.70 -17.89 4.83
C HIS A 224 -4.87 -16.74 4.26
N LEU A 225 -4.04 -17.03 3.26
CA LEU A 225 -3.49 -16.03 2.36
C LEU A 225 -4.31 -16.04 1.07
N ALA A 226 -4.77 -14.87 0.63
CA ALA A 226 -5.47 -14.69 -0.63
C ALA A 226 -4.95 -13.44 -1.36
N TYR A 227 -5.21 -13.38 -2.66
CA TYR A 227 -4.74 -12.28 -3.51
C TYR A 227 -5.91 -11.59 -4.19
N GLN A 228 -5.84 -10.23 -4.28
CA GLN A 228 -6.83 -9.36 -4.91
C GLN A 228 -6.25 -8.60 -6.12
N SER A 229 -7.07 -7.80 -6.81
CA SER A 229 -6.66 -6.82 -7.83
C SER A 229 -6.04 -7.43 -9.08
N ARG A 230 -6.65 -8.46 -9.65
CA ARG A 230 -6.20 -9.06 -10.92
C ARG A 230 -6.66 -8.25 -12.12
N LEU A 231 -5.77 -8.09 -13.10
CA LEU A 231 -6.03 -7.29 -14.29
C LEU A 231 -5.57 -7.98 -15.59
N GLY A 232 -6.47 -8.12 -16.54
CA GLY A 232 -6.15 -8.68 -17.86
C GLY A 232 -5.85 -10.19 -17.89
N PRO A 233 -5.52 -10.75 -19.05
CA PRO A 233 -5.42 -12.18 -19.28
C PRO A 233 -4.01 -12.75 -19.01
N VAL A 234 -3.39 -12.37 -17.90
CA VAL A 234 -2.07 -12.90 -17.49
C VAL A 234 -2.24 -13.81 -16.26
N GLU A 235 -1.27 -14.68 -16.03
CA GLU A 235 -1.24 -15.50 -14.82
C GLU A 235 -0.85 -14.64 -13.61
N TRP A 236 -1.69 -14.66 -12.58
CA TRP A 236 -1.55 -13.89 -11.35
C TRP A 236 -1.30 -14.79 -10.15
N LEU A 237 -0.66 -14.26 -9.12
CA LEU A 237 -0.55 -14.95 -7.83
C LEU A 237 -1.93 -15.33 -7.29
N GLY A 238 -1.99 -16.44 -6.57
CA GLY A 238 -3.24 -17.00 -6.03
C GLY A 238 -3.06 -17.75 -4.72
N PRO A 239 -4.16 -18.19 -4.10
CA PRO A 239 -5.54 -18.17 -4.59
C PRO A 239 -6.16 -16.76 -4.64
N ASN A 240 -7.18 -16.56 -5.51
CA ASN A 240 -7.97 -15.32 -5.52
C ASN A 240 -8.88 -15.29 -4.28
N ILE A 241 -9.06 -14.09 -3.70
CA ILE A 241 -9.89 -13.90 -2.52
C ILE A 241 -11.36 -14.34 -2.74
N SER A 242 -11.91 -14.17 -3.96
CA SER A 242 -13.27 -14.67 -4.27
C SER A 242 -13.38 -16.18 -4.06
N ALA A 243 -12.40 -16.94 -4.56
CA ALA A 243 -12.40 -18.40 -4.42
C ALA A 243 -12.27 -18.83 -2.95
N VAL A 244 -11.49 -18.08 -2.15
CA VAL A 244 -11.38 -18.37 -0.70
C VAL A 244 -12.72 -18.07 -0.01
N LEU A 245 -13.39 -16.97 -0.33
CA LEU A 245 -14.70 -16.61 0.23
C LEU A 245 -15.79 -17.63 -0.11
N GLU A 246 -15.81 -18.16 -1.34
CA GLU A 246 -16.74 -19.23 -1.76
C GLU A 246 -16.59 -20.49 -0.90
N GLY A 247 -15.36 -20.83 -0.50
CA GLY A 247 -15.07 -21.94 0.40
C GLY A 247 -15.48 -21.71 1.86
N LEU A 248 -15.82 -20.46 2.24
CA LEU A 248 -16.15 -20.05 3.62
C LEU A 248 -17.63 -19.73 3.82
N LYS A 249 -18.51 -20.32 3.02
CA LYS A 249 -19.97 -20.19 3.18
C LYS A 249 -20.39 -20.56 4.61
N GLY A 250 -21.24 -19.72 5.21
CA GLY A 250 -21.72 -19.89 6.59
C GLY A 250 -20.70 -19.58 7.69
N GLN A 251 -19.48 -19.17 7.35
CA GLN A 251 -18.43 -18.83 8.29
C GLN A 251 -18.35 -17.31 8.53
N ASN A 252 -17.78 -16.91 9.66
CA ASN A 252 -17.37 -15.53 9.92
C ASN A 252 -16.01 -15.29 9.29
N VAL A 253 -15.82 -14.15 8.64
CA VAL A 253 -14.59 -13.80 7.93
C VAL A 253 -14.14 -12.41 8.34
N LEU A 254 -12.88 -12.31 8.78
CA LEU A 254 -12.15 -11.06 8.99
C LEU A 254 -11.04 -10.96 7.94
N VAL A 255 -10.94 -9.83 7.26
CA VAL A 255 -9.92 -9.62 6.23
C VAL A 255 -8.93 -8.55 6.67
N TYR A 256 -7.63 -8.81 6.50
CA TYR A 256 -6.55 -7.85 6.74
C TYR A 256 -5.78 -7.54 5.45
N PRO A 257 -5.65 -6.24 5.02
CA PRO A 257 -4.94 -5.84 3.80
C PRO A 257 -3.42 -5.81 4.00
N ILE A 258 -2.76 -6.98 4.02
CA ILE A 258 -1.37 -7.15 4.46
C ILE A 258 -0.34 -6.37 3.65
N SER A 259 -0.65 -5.96 2.43
CA SER A 259 0.28 -5.24 1.55
C SER A 259 0.35 -3.74 1.79
N PHE A 260 -0.52 -3.20 2.65
CA PHE A 260 -0.75 -1.76 2.75
C PHE A 260 -0.50 -1.22 4.16
N CYS A 261 0.24 -0.10 4.24
CA CYS A 261 0.37 0.68 5.48
C CYS A 261 -0.69 1.78 5.57
N ILE A 262 -1.20 2.22 4.43
CA ILE A 262 -2.20 3.30 4.30
C ILE A 262 -3.36 2.79 3.47
N ASP A 263 -4.59 3.02 3.92
CA ASP A 263 -5.79 2.65 3.18
C ASP A 263 -5.87 3.39 1.83
N CYS A 264 -6.37 2.68 0.84
CA CYS A 264 -6.45 3.12 -0.55
C CYS A 264 -7.70 2.51 -1.22
N SER A 265 -7.82 2.63 -2.54
CA SER A 265 -8.94 2.00 -3.26
C SER A 265 -9.01 0.49 -3.10
N GLU A 266 -7.86 -0.16 -2.96
CA GLU A 266 -7.75 -1.61 -2.81
C GLU A 266 -8.26 -2.10 -1.45
N SER A 267 -8.08 -1.32 -0.39
CA SER A 267 -8.65 -1.66 0.93
C SER A 267 -10.11 -1.21 1.07
N ASP A 268 -10.41 0.04 0.71
CA ASP A 268 -11.71 0.63 0.98
C ASP A 268 -12.78 0.26 -0.07
N PHE A 269 -12.41 0.19 -1.36
CA PHE A 269 -13.38 -0.21 -2.39
C PHE A 269 -13.36 -1.72 -2.64
N GLU A 270 -12.19 -2.30 -2.96
CA GLU A 270 -12.18 -3.73 -3.32
C GLU A 270 -12.54 -4.60 -2.11
N LEU A 271 -11.87 -4.44 -0.96
CA LEU A 271 -12.13 -5.30 0.20
C LEU A 271 -13.43 -4.95 0.91
N ASP A 272 -13.67 -3.65 1.17
CA ASP A 272 -14.76 -3.27 2.07
C ASP A 272 -16.11 -3.04 1.35
N ILE A 273 -16.13 -2.79 0.04
CA ILE A 273 -17.35 -2.67 -0.73
C ILE A 273 -17.56 -3.92 -1.61
N MET A 274 -16.66 -4.12 -2.58
CA MET A 274 -16.84 -5.14 -3.62
C MET A 274 -16.79 -6.57 -3.06
N PHE A 275 -15.77 -6.91 -2.24
CA PHE A 275 -15.69 -8.25 -1.66
C PHE A 275 -16.63 -8.47 -0.48
N ARG A 276 -17.08 -7.42 0.20
CA ARG A 276 -18.19 -7.51 1.17
C ARG A 276 -19.48 -7.92 0.47
N GLU A 277 -19.79 -7.31 -0.68
CA GLU A 277 -20.94 -7.69 -1.49
C GLU A 277 -20.81 -9.13 -2.01
N HIS A 278 -19.63 -9.51 -2.50
CA HIS A 278 -19.36 -10.89 -2.93
C HIS A 278 -19.52 -11.90 -1.78
N ALA A 279 -18.95 -11.62 -0.61
CA ALA A 279 -19.08 -12.46 0.59
C ALA A 279 -20.56 -12.69 0.96
N SER A 280 -21.38 -11.63 0.92
CA SER A 280 -22.81 -11.74 1.13
C SER A 280 -23.50 -12.64 0.09
N LYS A 281 -23.16 -12.48 -1.20
CA LYS A 281 -23.72 -13.31 -2.30
C LYS A 281 -23.38 -14.79 -2.17
N VAL A 282 -22.15 -15.13 -1.74
CA VAL A 282 -21.73 -16.53 -1.57
C VAL A 282 -22.17 -17.11 -0.21
N GLY A 283 -22.77 -16.31 0.66
CA GLY A 283 -23.36 -16.75 1.91
C GLY A 283 -22.37 -16.83 3.08
N VAL A 284 -21.34 -16.00 3.10
CA VAL A 284 -20.52 -15.76 4.31
C VAL A 284 -21.40 -15.19 5.41
N ALA A 285 -21.29 -15.68 6.65
CA ALA A 285 -22.22 -15.30 7.74
C ALA A 285 -22.00 -13.86 8.21
N LYS A 286 -20.75 -13.49 8.49
CA LYS A 286 -20.34 -12.13 8.84
C LYS A 286 -19.02 -11.81 8.13
N TYR A 287 -18.86 -10.57 7.70
CA TYR A 287 -17.65 -10.10 7.02
C TYR A 287 -17.22 -8.75 7.55
N ALA A 288 -15.96 -8.60 7.93
CA ALA A 288 -15.35 -7.34 8.32
C ALA A 288 -13.95 -7.18 7.73
N VAL A 289 -13.52 -5.94 7.57
CA VAL A 289 -12.19 -5.58 7.06
C VAL A 289 -11.47 -4.78 8.14
N VAL A 290 -10.25 -5.17 8.45
CA VAL A 290 -9.33 -4.43 9.31
C VAL A 290 -8.75 -3.28 8.51
N LYS A 291 -8.68 -2.08 9.09
CA LYS A 291 -8.01 -0.95 8.47
C LYS A 291 -6.48 -1.13 8.48
N ALA A 292 -5.81 -0.59 7.48
CA ALA A 292 -4.36 -0.45 7.51
C ALA A 292 -3.93 0.42 8.71
N PRO A 293 -2.66 0.40 9.14
CA PRO A 293 -2.16 1.21 10.26
C PRO A 293 -2.44 2.70 10.13
N ASN A 294 -2.45 3.24 8.92
CA ASN A 294 -2.77 4.63 8.59
C ASN A 294 -1.93 5.65 9.39
N ASP A 295 -2.60 6.48 10.15
CA ASP A 295 -2.03 7.50 11.02
C ASP A 295 -2.28 7.18 12.51
N SER A 296 -2.42 5.87 12.84
CA SER A 296 -2.57 5.43 14.24
C SER A 296 -1.35 5.80 15.07
N ASP A 297 -1.57 6.09 16.35
CA ASP A 297 -0.49 6.52 17.24
C ASP A 297 0.62 5.46 17.34
N GLY A 298 0.25 4.17 17.34
CA GLY A 298 1.24 3.08 17.33
C GLY A 298 2.10 3.07 16.06
N PHE A 299 1.53 3.41 14.90
CA PHE A 299 2.29 3.48 13.66
C PHE A 299 3.16 4.75 13.59
N VAL A 300 2.69 5.87 14.14
CA VAL A 300 3.50 7.09 14.34
C VAL A 300 4.73 6.78 15.18
N ASP A 301 4.56 6.17 16.36
CA ASP A 301 5.65 5.79 17.25
C ASP A 301 6.64 4.84 16.56
N TYR A 302 6.13 3.85 15.83
CA TYR A 302 6.96 2.92 15.06
C TYR A 302 7.83 3.63 14.02
N ILE A 303 7.27 4.54 13.22
CA ILE A 303 8.00 5.27 12.18
C ILE A 303 9.12 6.13 12.80
N ILE A 304 8.83 6.82 13.90
CA ILE A 304 9.83 7.63 14.62
C ILE A 304 10.99 6.73 15.09
N GLN A 305 10.67 5.64 15.79
CA GLN A 305 11.68 4.68 16.28
C GLN A 305 12.49 4.07 15.12
N LYS A 306 11.83 3.71 14.02
CA LYS A 306 12.51 3.16 12.84
C LYS A 306 13.49 4.16 12.22
N CYS A 307 13.11 5.44 12.14
CA CYS A 307 14.00 6.51 11.68
C CYS A 307 15.17 6.73 12.63
N GLU A 308 14.94 6.75 13.95
CA GLU A 308 15.98 6.92 14.96
C GLU A 308 17.05 5.81 14.90
N ASN A 309 16.62 4.57 14.71
CA ASN A 309 17.51 3.41 14.63
C ASN A 309 18.22 3.32 13.28
N SER A 310 17.71 3.99 12.27
CA SER A 310 18.22 3.91 10.90
C SER A 310 18.95 5.19 10.46
N CYS A 311 18.71 6.36 11.03
CA CYS A 311 19.32 7.67 10.69
C CYS A 311 20.45 8.14 11.62
#